data_7145f1b7197027632311f5a8506dc2a4
#
_entry.id   7145f1b7197027632311f5a8506dc2a4
#
_cell.length_a   1.000
_cell.length_b   1.000
_cell.length_c   1.000
_cell.angle_alpha   90.00
_cell.angle_beta   90.00
_cell.angle_gamma   90.00
#
_symmetry.space_group_name_H-M   'P 1'
#
loop_
_entity.id
_entity.type
_entity.pdbx_description
1 polymer ?
#
loop_
_entity_poly.entity_id
_entity_poly.type
_entity_poly.pdbx_seq_one_letter_code
_entity_poly.pdbx_strand_id
1 'polypeptide(L)'
;RKKNRLHLIIYIAVSVMLTSFLFTGCSSTSALKEGEQLFAGLKPIEYTNYEANPYADSVKEEMEYALASAPTGAFMGSSYYRTPFPLRLWVWNAFSQSDDALSRWITKVFGSKPKLMANVNPQLRAQVAEHQLDKLGYFNGKVDYEVLTQSNPKEAKVAYKVDMGHLWRLDSIAYLNFPEHGRQLIDSTMSEAIIKKGRPFKVSSLEQERQRLTRL
;
A
#
# COMPACT_ATOMS: atom_id res chain seq x y z
N ARG A 1 -4.56 -60.15 13.93
CA ARG A 1 -5.65 -59.16 14.24
C ARG A 1 -5.24 -58.18 15.36
N LYS A 2 -4.60 -58.58 16.47
CA LYS A 2 -4.15 -57.67 17.57
C LYS A 2 -3.07 -56.66 17.11
N LYS A 3 -2.11 -57.07 16.29
CA LYS A 3 -0.99 -56.25 15.83
C LYS A 3 -1.47 -55.10 14.91
N ASN A 4 -2.46 -55.35 14.05
CA ASN A 4 -3.04 -54.31 13.15
C ASN A 4 -3.84 -53.27 13.95
N ARG A 5 -4.52 -53.67 15.04
CA ARG A 5 -5.23 -52.73 15.91
C ARG A 5 -4.27 -51.82 16.67
N LEU A 6 -3.13 -52.35 17.11
CA LEU A 6 -2.10 -51.58 17.79
C LEU A 6 -1.50 -50.50 16.86
N HIS A 7 -1.18 -50.86 15.62
CA HIS A 7 -0.69 -49.91 14.63
C HIS A 7 -1.76 -48.80 14.30
N LEU A 8 -3.01 -49.19 14.18
CA LEU A 8 -4.09 -48.24 13.96
C LEU A 8 -4.24 -47.23 15.11
N ILE A 9 -4.15 -47.70 16.35
CA ILE A 9 -4.20 -46.86 17.55
C ILE A 9 -3.00 -45.88 17.60
N ILE A 10 -1.80 -46.37 17.25
CA ILE A 10 -0.61 -45.53 17.17
C ILE A 10 -0.74 -44.46 16.08
N TYR A 11 -1.25 -44.78 14.88
CA TYR A 11 -1.49 -43.82 13.82
C TYR A 11 -2.52 -42.76 14.23
N ILE A 12 -3.61 -43.16 14.87
CA ILE A 12 -4.63 -42.22 15.38
C ILE A 12 -4.01 -41.35 16.49
N ALA A 13 -3.28 -41.87 17.42
CA ALA A 13 -2.62 -41.12 18.49
C ALA A 13 -1.60 -40.12 17.94
N VAL A 14 -0.78 -40.52 16.97
CA VAL A 14 0.17 -39.63 16.27
C VAL A 14 -0.56 -38.57 15.48
N SER A 15 -1.65 -38.91 14.77
CA SER A 15 -2.47 -37.96 14.04
C SER A 15 -3.13 -36.93 14.97
N VAL A 16 -3.71 -37.37 16.09
CA VAL A 16 -4.31 -36.48 17.10
C VAL A 16 -3.24 -35.61 17.77
N MET A 17 -2.06 -36.14 18.05
CA MET A 17 -0.93 -35.38 18.59
C MET A 17 -0.43 -34.34 17.58
N LEU A 18 -0.32 -34.68 16.29
CA LEU A 18 0.05 -33.75 15.23
C LEU A 18 -1.00 -32.63 15.03
N THR A 19 -2.29 -32.99 15.05
CA THR A 19 -3.38 -32.00 14.95
C THR A 19 -3.44 -31.10 16.20
N SER A 20 -3.19 -31.61 17.39
CA SER A 20 -3.12 -30.82 18.64
C SER A 20 -1.99 -29.80 18.60
N PHE A 21 -0.83 -30.14 18.02
CA PHE A 21 0.28 -29.19 17.81
C PHE A 21 -0.10 -28.06 16.81
N LEU A 22 -0.99 -28.30 15.88
CA LEU A 22 -1.45 -27.28 14.94
C LEU A 22 -2.42 -26.27 15.57
N PHE A 23 -3.08 -26.63 16.66
CA PHE A 23 -4.03 -25.76 17.37
C PHE A 23 -3.42 -25.00 18.57
N THR A 24 -2.26 -25.43 19.10
CA THR A 24 -1.56 -24.70 20.16
C THR A 24 -0.75 -23.54 19.58
N GLY A 25 -1.43 -22.48 19.21
CA GLY A 25 -0.88 -21.15 19.33
C GLY A 25 0.23 -20.70 18.42
N CYS A 26 0.16 -20.93 17.11
CA CYS A 26 0.88 -20.08 16.17
C CYS A 26 0.21 -18.70 16.11
N SER A 27 0.30 -17.92 17.20
CA SER A 27 -0.18 -16.56 17.23
C SER A 27 0.70 -15.69 16.33
N SER A 28 0.10 -14.96 15.41
CA SER A 28 0.79 -13.97 14.57
C SER A 28 1.44 -12.85 15.40
N THR A 29 1.10 -12.75 16.68
CA THR A 29 1.44 -11.62 17.55
C THR A 29 2.17 -12.01 18.83
N SER A 30 2.60 -13.29 18.98
CA SER A 30 3.22 -13.77 20.22
C SER A 30 4.57 -13.12 20.54
N ALA A 31 5.35 -12.74 19.51
CA ALA A 31 6.65 -12.08 19.70
C ALA A 31 6.58 -10.56 19.81
N LEU A 32 5.38 -9.96 19.76
CA LEU A 32 5.21 -8.52 19.88
C LEU A 32 5.33 -8.07 21.34
N LYS A 33 6.06 -6.99 21.55
CA LYS A 33 6.17 -6.32 22.85
C LYS A 33 4.84 -5.66 23.25
N GLU A 34 4.73 -5.29 24.54
CA GLU A 34 3.59 -4.48 24.99
C GLU A 34 3.56 -3.13 24.24
N GLY A 35 2.36 -2.74 23.81
CA GLY A 35 2.14 -1.51 23.04
C GLY A 35 2.44 -1.62 21.55
N GLU A 36 3.04 -2.71 21.06
CA GLU A 36 3.23 -2.93 19.64
C GLU A 36 2.00 -3.55 18.98
N GLN A 37 1.62 -3.04 17.82
CA GLN A 37 0.54 -3.59 17.01
C GLN A 37 1.09 -4.06 15.65
N LEU A 38 0.70 -5.29 15.26
CA LEU A 38 0.96 -5.84 13.94
C LEU A 38 0.06 -5.15 12.92
N PHE A 39 0.66 -4.65 11.85
CA PHE A 39 -0.10 -4.16 10.71
C PHE A 39 -0.71 -5.33 9.93
N ALA A 40 -2.03 -5.42 9.94
CA ALA A 40 -2.81 -6.50 9.33
C ALA A 40 -3.31 -6.18 7.90
N GLY A 41 -2.89 -5.02 7.34
CA GLY A 41 -3.26 -4.57 6.00
C GLY A 41 -4.19 -3.36 6.02
N LEU A 42 -4.67 -3.01 4.82
CA LEU A 42 -5.62 -1.91 4.63
C LEU A 42 -7.06 -2.42 4.62
N LYS A 43 -8.01 -1.54 4.92
CA LYS A 43 -9.39 -1.64 4.46
C LYS A 43 -9.48 -1.13 3.02
N PRO A 44 -10.50 -1.53 2.24
CA PRO A 44 -10.76 -0.89 0.96
C PRO A 44 -10.81 0.63 1.11
N ILE A 45 -10.13 1.34 0.20
CA ILE A 45 -10.10 2.80 0.23
C ILE A 45 -11.48 3.34 -0.17
N GLU A 46 -12.03 4.24 0.65
CA GLU A 46 -13.28 4.92 0.35
C GLU A 46 -13.00 6.20 -0.42
N TYR A 47 -13.74 6.43 -1.51
CA TYR A 47 -13.65 7.64 -2.32
C TYR A 47 -14.95 8.44 -2.21
N THR A 48 -14.83 9.74 -1.93
CA THR A 48 -15.96 10.69 -1.93
C THR A 48 -15.70 11.81 -2.93
N ASN A 49 -16.76 12.49 -3.37
CA ASN A 49 -16.72 13.52 -4.42
C ASN A 49 -16.01 13.02 -5.70
N TYR A 50 -16.20 11.73 -6.00
CA TYR A 50 -15.62 11.05 -7.14
C TYR A 50 -16.60 11.07 -8.32
N GLU A 51 -16.22 11.75 -9.40
CA GLU A 51 -16.95 11.74 -10.67
C GLU A 51 -16.25 10.77 -11.62
N ALA A 52 -16.90 9.65 -11.93
CA ALA A 52 -16.33 8.59 -12.78
C ALA A 52 -16.04 9.13 -14.20
N ASN A 53 -14.77 9.20 -14.54
CA ASN A 53 -14.27 9.49 -15.88
C ASN A 53 -12.85 8.92 -16.02
N PRO A 54 -12.34 8.70 -17.25
CA PRO A 54 -11.05 8.04 -17.45
C PRO A 54 -9.86 8.72 -16.75
N TYR A 55 -9.92 10.04 -16.53
CA TYR A 55 -8.89 10.75 -15.80
C TYR A 55 -9.00 10.51 -14.30
N ALA A 56 -10.19 10.61 -13.73
CA ALA A 56 -10.43 10.35 -12.32
C ALA A 56 -10.12 8.88 -11.96
N ASP A 57 -10.41 7.94 -12.87
CA ASP A 57 -10.03 6.52 -12.69
C ASP A 57 -8.52 6.35 -12.61
N SER A 58 -7.76 7.03 -13.49
CA SER A 58 -6.29 7.00 -13.42
C SER A 58 -5.74 7.62 -12.14
N VAL A 59 -6.36 8.70 -11.66
CA VAL A 59 -5.98 9.32 -10.38
C VAL A 59 -6.27 8.39 -9.21
N LYS A 60 -7.39 7.70 -9.24
CA LYS A 60 -7.73 6.68 -8.23
C LYS A 60 -6.67 5.58 -8.17
N GLU A 61 -6.21 5.07 -9.31
CA GLU A 61 -5.13 4.09 -9.36
C GLU A 61 -3.82 4.65 -8.76
N GLU A 62 -3.49 5.92 -9.05
CA GLU A 62 -2.33 6.59 -8.45
C GLU A 62 -2.46 6.73 -6.92
N MET A 63 -3.68 7.00 -6.41
CA MET A 63 -3.95 7.05 -4.96
C MET A 63 -3.83 5.68 -4.31
N GLU A 64 -4.38 4.65 -4.94
CA GLU A 64 -4.23 3.27 -4.45
C GLU A 64 -2.75 2.86 -4.37
N TYR A 65 -1.95 3.24 -5.35
CA TYR A 65 -0.51 3.00 -5.33
C TYR A 65 0.20 3.79 -4.23
N ALA A 66 -0.09 5.07 -4.07
CA ALA A 66 0.52 5.94 -3.05
C ALA A 66 0.21 5.46 -1.62
N LEU A 67 -1.01 4.98 -1.39
CA LEU A 67 -1.47 4.48 -0.10
C LEU A 67 -1.15 3.00 0.13
N ALA A 68 -0.74 2.27 -0.91
CA ALA A 68 -0.47 0.84 -0.83
C ALA A 68 0.54 0.50 0.26
N SER A 69 0.22 -0.49 1.07
CA SER A 69 1.10 -1.00 2.12
C SER A 69 0.77 -2.46 2.40
N ALA A 70 1.58 -3.35 1.84
CA ALA A 70 1.40 -4.78 2.07
C ALA A 70 1.79 -5.17 3.51
N PRO A 71 0.95 -5.95 4.23
CA PRO A 71 1.29 -6.50 5.54
C PRO A 71 2.30 -7.65 5.42
N THR A 72 2.89 -8.04 6.56
CA THR A 72 3.68 -9.27 6.59
C THR A 72 2.78 -10.48 6.34
N GLY A 73 3.15 -11.32 5.38
CA GLY A 73 2.33 -12.44 4.91
C GLY A 73 1.20 -12.02 3.98
N ALA A 74 1.35 -10.90 3.25
CA ALA A 74 0.42 -10.47 2.21
C ALA A 74 0.17 -11.57 1.17
N PHE A 75 -1.09 -11.79 0.82
CA PHE A 75 -1.44 -12.69 -0.27
C PHE A 75 -1.12 -12.02 -1.61
N MET A 76 -0.20 -12.60 -2.37
CA MET A 76 0.27 -12.08 -3.67
C MET A 76 0.67 -10.59 -3.65
N GLY A 77 1.23 -10.11 -2.53
CA GLY A 77 1.63 -8.71 -2.38
C GLY A 77 0.48 -7.72 -2.11
N SER A 78 -0.74 -8.21 -1.92
CA SER A 78 -1.92 -7.37 -1.66
C SER A 78 -1.75 -6.52 -0.40
N SER A 79 -2.16 -5.26 -0.47
CA SER A 79 -2.27 -4.40 0.71
C SER A 79 -3.49 -4.73 1.59
N TYR A 80 -4.47 -5.44 1.06
CA TYR A 80 -5.77 -5.68 1.69
C TYR A 80 -5.90 -7.05 2.34
N TYR A 81 -5.22 -8.06 1.77
CA TYR A 81 -5.37 -9.45 2.14
C TYR A 81 -4.06 -10.06 2.61
N ARG A 82 -4.15 -10.80 3.71
CA ARG A 82 -3.05 -11.61 4.26
C ARG A 82 -3.38 -13.09 4.05
N THR A 83 -2.35 -13.92 3.87
CA THR A 83 -2.53 -15.36 3.81
C THR A 83 -3.10 -15.89 5.12
N PRO A 84 -4.03 -16.86 5.09
CA PRO A 84 -4.60 -17.47 6.30
C PRO A 84 -3.52 -18.08 7.21
N PHE A 85 -2.44 -18.58 6.60
CA PHE A 85 -1.33 -19.25 7.29
C PHE A 85 -0.02 -18.53 6.97
N PRO A 86 0.33 -17.43 7.69
CA PRO A 86 1.55 -16.67 7.45
C PRO A 86 2.76 -17.40 8.06
N LEU A 87 3.14 -18.54 7.48
CA LEU A 87 4.21 -19.42 7.98
C LEU A 87 5.50 -18.69 8.30
N ARG A 88 5.93 -17.77 7.44
CA ARG A 88 7.15 -16.99 7.64
C ARG A 88 7.09 -16.09 8.89
N LEU A 89 5.93 -15.55 9.21
CA LEU A 89 5.70 -14.77 10.42
C LEU A 89 5.68 -15.69 11.65
N TRP A 90 5.09 -16.87 11.54
CA TRP A 90 5.10 -17.86 12.62
C TRP A 90 6.50 -18.36 12.94
N VAL A 91 7.31 -18.65 11.92
CA VAL A 91 8.72 -18.98 12.09
C VAL A 91 9.47 -17.86 12.81
N TRP A 92 9.25 -16.60 12.39
CA TRP A 92 9.82 -15.46 13.10
C TRP A 92 9.42 -15.46 14.57
N ASN A 93 8.13 -15.56 14.87
CA ASN A 93 7.62 -15.51 16.24
C ASN A 93 8.14 -16.66 17.11
N ALA A 94 8.33 -17.85 16.53
CA ALA A 94 8.81 -19.02 17.26
C ALA A 94 10.31 -18.96 17.60
N PHE A 95 11.12 -18.41 16.70
CA PHE A 95 12.58 -18.53 16.78
C PHE A 95 13.33 -17.21 16.98
N SER A 96 12.68 -16.04 16.81
CA SER A 96 13.36 -14.74 16.89
C SER A 96 13.83 -14.35 18.30
N GLN A 97 13.31 -15.00 19.35
CA GLN A 97 13.69 -14.73 20.74
C GLN A 97 14.80 -15.67 21.26
N SER A 98 15.21 -16.65 20.46
CA SER A 98 16.26 -17.61 20.82
C SER A 98 17.61 -17.16 20.28
N ASP A 99 18.64 -17.20 21.12
CA ASP A 99 20.00 -16.74 20.79
C ASP A 99 20.92 -17.82 20.20
N ASP A 100 20.44 -19.05 20.07
CA ASP A 100 21.22 -20.16 19.51
C ASP A 100 21.41 -19.98 17.98
N ALA A 101 22.52 -20.52 17.48
CA ALA A 101 22.94 -20.39 16.09
C ALA A 101 21.92 -20.96 15.09
N LEU A 102 21.26 -22.07 15.47
CA LEU A 102 20.26 -22.74 14.63
C LEU A 102 19.00 -21.89 14.51
N SER A 103 18.45 -21.36 15.61
CA SER A 103 17.29 -20.50 15.62
C SER A 103 17.52 -19.21 14.84
N ARG A 104 18.69 -18.59 14.97
CA ARG A 104 19.08 -17.42 14.16
C ARG A 104 19.13 -17.75 12.66
N TRP A 105 19.68 -18.91 12.31
CA TRP A 105 19.71 -19.34 10.91
C TRP A 105 18.30 -19.59 10.36
N ILE A 106 17.44 -20.33 11.10
CA ILE A 106 16.03 -20.57 10.72
C ILE A 106 15.29 -19.27 10.55
N THR A 107 15.40 -18.34 11.50
CA THR A 107 14.74 -17.03 11.44
C THR A 107 15.19 -16.22 10.24
N LYS A 108 16.50 -16.25 9.93
CA LYS A 108 17.06 -15.51 8.79
C LYS A 108 16.60 -16.07 7.44
N VAL A 109 16.52 -17.40 7.31
CA VAL A 109 16.19 -18.06 6.02
C VAL A 109 14.69 -18.15 5.81
N PHE A 110 13.94 -18.53 6.82
CA PHE A 110 12.50 -18.84 6.70
C PHE A 110 11.59 -17.84 7.41
N GLY A 111 12.12 -17.01 8.32
CA GLY A 111 11.33 -16.01 9.05
C GLY A 111 11.06 -14.76 8.23
N SER A 112 10.03 -14.03 8.62
CA SER A 112 9.74 -12.67 8.12
C SER A 112 9.36 -11.80 9.30
N LYS A 113 10.11 -10.72 9.49
CA LYS A 113 9.87 -9.76 10.58
C LYS A 113 8.46 -9.16 10.48
N PRO A 114 7.73 -9.07 11.61
CA PRO A 114 6.42 -8.42 11.61
C PRO A 114 6.53 -6.94 11.22
N LYS A 115 5.66 -6.51 10.32
CA LYS A 115 5.49 -5.10 10.01
C LYS A 115 4.60 -4.47 11.06
N LEU A 116 5.18 -3.60 11.88
CA LEU A 116 4.46 -2.93 12.94
C LEU A 116 3.67 -1.73 12.41
N MET A 117 2.57 -1.38 13.07
CA MET A 117 1.77 -0.19 12.73
C MET A 117 2.62 1.09 12.77
N ALA A 118 3.52 1.23 13.75
CA ALA A 118 4.46 2.35 13.85
C ALA A 118 5.32 2.54 12.58
N ASN A 119 5.63 1.46 11.86
CA ASN A 119 6.45 1.52 10.64
C ASN A 119 5.64 1.82 9.38
N VAL A 120 4.31 1.81 9.46
CA VAL A 120 3.43 2.13 8.31
C VAL A 120 3.31 3.63 8.12
N ASN A 121 3.28 4.37 9.23
CA ASN A 121 3.08 5.82 9.28
C ASN A 121 1.90 6.28 8.41
N PRO A 122 0.65 5.96 8.78
CA PRO A 122 -0.53 6.27 7.97
C PRO A 122 -0.70 7.76 7.71
N GLN A 123 -0.35 8.61 8.70
CA GLN A 123 -0.41 10.05 8.58
C GLN A 123 0.47 10.59 7.44
N LEU A 124 1.73 10.16 7.40
CA LEU A 124 2.64 10.60 6.34
C LEU A 124 2.16 10.13 4.96
N ARG A 125 1.62 8.92 4.87
CA ARG A 125 1.06 8.41 3.61
C ARG A 125 -0.16 9.20 3.15
N ALA A 126 -1.04 9.57 4.06
CA ALA A 126 -2.18 10.45 3.76
C ALA A 126 -1.71 11.80 3.23
N GLN A 127 -0.74 12.46 3.89
CA GLN A 127 -0.16 13.71 3.44
C GLN A 127 0.49 13.61 2.05
N VAL A 128 1.24 12.53 1.79
CA VAL A 128 1.85 12.30 0.47
C VAL A 128 0.77 12.12 -0.60
N ALA A 129 -0.31 11.41 -0.29
CA ALA A 129 -1.43 11.23 -1.21
C ALA A 129 -2.18 12.55 -1.47
N GLU A 130 -2.38 13.42 -0.46
CA GLU A 130 -2.94 14.76 -0.66
C GLU A 130 -2.07 15.60 -1.61
N HIS A 131 -0.76 15.63 -1.38
CA HIS A 131 0.16 16.33 -2.30
C HIS A 131 0.15 15.74 -3.73
N GLN A 132 -0.13 14.46 -3.85
CA GLN A 132 -0.30 13.85 -5.18
C GLN A 132 -1.60 14.31 -5.84
N LEU A 133 -2.71 14.44 -5.09
CA LEU A 133 -3.96 15.02 -5.59
C LEU A 133 -3.75 16.45 -6.09
N ASP A 134 -3.03 17.30 -5.36
CA ASP A 134 -2.68 18.65 -5.79
C ASP A 134 -1.98 18.66 -7.15
N LYS A 135 -0.98 17.78 -7.32
CA LYS A 135 -0.23 17.66 -8.59
C LYS A 135 -1.08 17.19 -9.76
N LEU A 136 -2.21 16.56 -9.47
CA LEU A 136 -3.16 16.03 -10.44
C LEU A 136 -4.38 16.94 -10.64
N GLY A 137 -4.36 18.14 -10.06
CA GLY A 137 -5.39 19.15 -10.24
C GLY A 137 -6.58 19.06 -9.29
N TYR A 138 -6.47 18.32 -8.22
CA TYR A 138 -7.47 18.21 -7.16
C TYR A 138 -6.99 18.98 -5.91
N PHE A 139 -6.86 20.31 -6.02
CA PHE A 139 -6.27 21.18 -4.97
C PHE A 139 -7.06 21.22 -3.65
N ASN A 140 -8.31 20.81 -3.65
CA ASN A 140 -9.15 20.70 -2.46
C ASN A 140 -9.32 19.25 -2.01
N GLY A 141 -8.54 18.32 -2.59
CA GLY A 141 -8.55 16.93 -2.20
C GLY A 141 -8.05 16.73 -0.76
N LYS A 142 -8.64 15.78 -0.05
CA LYS A 142 -8.28 15.43 1.32
C LYS A 142 -8.13 13.93 1.47
N VAL A 143 -7.19 13.51 2.29
CA VAL A 143 -6.98 12.11 2.61
C VAL A 143 -6.96 11.93 4.12
N ASP A 144 -8.04 11.37 4.65
CA ASP A 144 -8.14 11.01 6.05
C ASP A 144 -7.74 9.55 6.26
N TYR A 145 -7.32 9.21 7.48
CA TYR A 145 -7.02 7.84 7.87
C TYR A 145 -7.54 7.52 9.26
N GLU A 146 -7.85 6.24 9.46
CA GLU A 146 -8.22 5.69 10.75
C GLU A 146 -7.47 4.38 10.99
N VAL A 147 -7.00 4.18 12.22
CA VAL A 147 -6.37 2.92 12.65
C VAL A 147 -7.41 2.08 13.38
N LEU A 148 -7.79 0.95 12.79
CA LEU A 148 -8.84 0.08 13.26
C LEU A 148 -8.26 -1.16 13.92
N THR A 149 -8.30 -1.21 15.25
CA THR A 149 -7.93 -2.41 16.00
C THR A 149 -8.86 -3.57 15.63
N GLN A 150 -8.28 -4.75 15.41
CA GLN A 150 -9.01 -5.95 15.03
C GLN A 150 -9.51 -6.71 16.28
N SER A 151 -10.16 -7.87 16.08
CA SER A 151 -10.58 -8.74 17.19
C SER A 151 -9.41 -9.14 18.10
N ASN A 152 -8.22 -9.27 17.56
CA ASN A 152 -6.99 -9.34 18.34
C ASN A 152 -6.48 -7.91 18.58
N PRO A 153 -6.41 -7.41 19.82
CA PRO A 153 -5.99 -6.04 20.14
C PRO A 153 -4.55 -5.74 19.73
N LYS A 154 -3.73 -6.75 19.50
CA LYS A 154 -2.37 -6.62 18.97
C LYS A 154 -2.30 -6.55 17.43
N GLU A 155 -3.45 -6.55 16.73
CA GLU A 155 -3.52 -6.40 15.29
C GLU A 155 -4.37 -5.19 14.92
N ALA A 156 -3.91 -4.40 13.95
CA ALA A 156 -4.68 -3.27 13.45
C ALA A 156 -4.59 -3.15 11.93
N LYS A 157 -5.66 -2.63 11.32
CA LYS A 157 -5.74 -2.23 9.91
C LYS A 157 -5.80 -0.72 9.79
N VAL A 158 -5.43 -0.21 8.63
CA VAL A 158 -5.64 1.21 8.29
C VAL A 158 -6.79 1.31 7.30
N ALA A 159 -7.72 2.20 7.58
CA ALA A 159 -8.74 2.66 6.64
C ALA A 159 -8.33 4.04 6.13
N TYR A 160 -8.39 4.26 4.82
CA TYR A 160 -8.21 5.56 4.20
C TYR A 160 -9.50 6.01 3.56
N LYS A 161 -9.79 7.30 3.68
CA LYS A 161 -10.89 7.97 2.98
C LYS A 161 -10.31 9.10 2.16
N VAL A 162 -10.49 9.02 0.85
CA VAL A 162 -10.02 10.01 -0.12
C VAL A 162 -11.21 10.84 -0.58
N ASP A 163 -11.23 12.10 -0.21
CA ASP A 163 -12.13 13.09 -0.80
C ASP A 163 -11.42 13.70 -2.02
N MET A 164 -11.91 13.40 -3.21
CA MET A 164 -11.29 13.89 -4.45
C MET A 164 -11.45 15.42 -4.61
N GLY A 165 -12.53 15.99 -4.07
CA GLY A 165 -12.82 17.39 -4.27
C GLY A 165 -13.12 17.72 -5.73
N HIS A 166 -12.86 18.98 -6.14
CA HIS A 166 -13.10 19.46 -7.50
C HIS A 166 -11.88 19.35 -8.39
N LEU A 167 -12.05 18.85 -9.61
CA LEU A 167 -10.99 18.81 -10.62
C LEU A 167 -10.81 20.16 -11.30
N TRP A 168 -9.65 20.76 -11.12
CA TRP A 168 -9.26 21.98 -11.79
C TRP A 168 -8.72 21.72 -13.20
N ARG A 169 -9.10 22.59 -14.13
CA ARG A 169 -8.72 22.52 -15.54
C ARG A 169 -8.05 23.80 -16.00
N LEU A 170 -7.20 23.69 -16.99
CA LEU A 170 -6.55 24.84 -17.62
C LEU A 170 -7.62 25.65 -18.38
N ASP A 171 -7.85 26.89 -17.96
CA ASP A 171 -8.79 27.80 -18.64
C ASP A 171 -8.11 28.55 -19.77
N SER A 172 -6.93 29.11 -19.52
CA SER A 172 -6.14 29.84 -20.51
C SER A 172 -4.67 29.54 -20.40
N ILE A 173 -3.96 29.62 -21.52
CA ILE A 173 -2.53 29.38 -21.60
C ILE A 173 -1.93 30.55 -22.38
N ALA A 174 -0.88 31.17 -21.83
CA ALA A 174 -0.15 32.24 -22.48
C ALA A 174 1.36 32.00 -22.35
N TYR A 175 2.08 32.11 -23.44
CA TYR A 175 3.53 32.08 -23.46
C TYR A 175 4.05 33.52 -23.47
N LEU A 176 4.57 33.97 -22.33
CA LEU A 176 4.96 35.36 -22.13
C LEU A 176 6.49 35.49 -22.06
N ASN A 177 6.98 36.68 -22.38
CA ASN A 177 8.40 37.08 -22.21
C ASN A 177 9.38 36.28 -23.10
N PHE A 178 8.93 35.76 -24.23
CA PHE A 178 9.82 35.15 -25.21
C PHE A 178 10.29 36.20 -26.23
N PRO A 179 11.58 36.15 -26.70
CA PRO A 179 12.03 36.90 -27.83
C PRO A 179 11.21 36.59 -29.08
N GLU A 180 11.21 37.50 -30.08
CA GLU A 180 10.42 37.34 -31.31
C GLU A 180 10.65 36.02 -32.03
N HIS A 181 11.93 35.62 -32.18
CA HIS A 181 12.27 34.33 -32.79
C HIS A 181 11.72 33.14 -31.99
N GLY A 182 11.81 33.18 -30.65
CA GLY A 182 11.26 32.14 -29.79
C GLY A 182 9.74 32.05 -29.92
N ARG A 183 9.03 33.18 -30.02
CA ARG A 183 7.58 33.21 -30.25
C ARG A 183 7.19 32.53 -31.57
N GLN A 184 7.90 32.85 -32.66
CA GLN A 184 7.68 32.22 -33.97
C GLN A 184 7.87 30.70 -33.92
N LEU A 185 8.88 30.20 -33.19
CA LEU A 185 9.08 28.76 -32.98
C LEU A 185 7.94 28.13 -32.16
N ILE A 186 7.51 28.77 -31.10
CA ILE A 186 6.38 28.31 -30.27
C ILE A 186 5.12 28.22 -31.12
N ASP A 187 4.79 29.28 -31.88
CA ASP A 187 3.60 29.35 -32.70
C ASP A 187 3.59 28.28 -33.81
N SER A 188 4.72 28.06 -34.45
CA SER A 188 4.88 27.03 -35.50
C SER A 188 4.72 25.60 -34.97
N THR A 189 5.02 25.38 -33.70
CA THR A 189 4.93 24.07 -33.02
C THR A 189 3.75 23.96 -32.06
N MET A 190 2.78 24.88 -32.10
CA MET A 190 1.65 24.91 -31.17
C MET A 190 0.78 23.64 -31.23
N SER A 191 0.73 22.96 -32.37
CA SER A 191 0.03 21.67 -32.51
C SER A 191 0.60 20.58 -31.60
N GLU A 192 1.91 20.66 -31.28
CA GLU A 192 2.65 19.73 -30.44
C GLU A 192 2.54 20.08 -28.93
N ALA A 193 1.89 21.19 -28.59
CA ALA A 193 1.74 21.64 -27.21
C ALA A 193 1.06 20.56 -26.35
N ILE A 194 1.70 20.24 -25.23
CA ILE A 194 1.27 19.20 -24.30
C ILE A 194 0.12 19.72 -23.45
N ILE A 195 0.20 20.99 -23.03
CA ILE A 195 -0.85 21.67 -22.28
C ILE A 195 -1.87 22.28 -23.25
N LYS A 196 -3.17 22.06 -22.97
CA LYS A 196 -4.26 22.60 -23.81
C LYS A 196 -5.42 23.09 -22.93
N LYS A 197 -6.10 24.15 -23.35
CA LYS A 197 -7.30 24.64 -22.67
C LYS A 197 -8.32 23.53 -22.45
N GLY A 198 -8.95 23.50 -21.28
CA GLY A 198 -9.95 22.50 -20.86
C GLY A 198 -9.38 21.17 -20.38
N ARG A 199 -8.08 20.92 -20.56
CA ARG A 199 -7.43 19.73 -20.00
C ARG A 199 -7.27 19.85 -18.49
N PRO A 200 -7.27 18.72 -17.74
CA PRO A 200 -6.95 18.72 -16.33
C PRO A 200 -5.62 19.42 -16.05
N PHE A 201 -5.56 20.19 -14.98
CA PHE A 201 -4.28 20.66 -14.47
C PHE A 201 -3.45 19.46 -14.03
N LYS A 202 -2.23 19.34 -14.55
CA LYS A 202 -1.30 18.27 -14.16
C LYS A 202 0.12 18.83 -14.17
N VAL A 203 0.80 18.79 -13.01
CA VAL A 203 2.16 19.33 -12.88
C VAL A 203 3.13 18.66 -13.84
N SER A 204 3.01 17.36 -14.05
CA SER A 204 3.86 16.63 -15.02
C SER A 204 3.66 17.11 -16.46
N SER A 205 2.44 17.53 -16.85
CA SER A 205 2.19 18.07 -18.18
C SER A 205 2.82 19.46 -18.37
N LEU A 206 2.77 20.29 -17.32
CA LEU A 206 3.47 21.59 -17.33
C LEU A 206 4.98 21.41 -17.44
N GLU A 207 5.56 20.45 -16.73
CA GLU A 207 6.98 20.14 -16.79
C GLU A 207 7.40 19.59 -18.17
N GLN A 208 6.59 18.72 -18.75
CA GLN A 208 6.82 18.22 -20.11
C GLN A 208 6.75 19.34 -21.15
N GLU A 209 5.79 20.28 -21.02
CA GLU A 209 5.71 21.45 -21.89
C GLU A 209 6.93 22.36 -21.73
N ARG A 210 7.36 22.61 -20.49
CA ARG A 210 8.59 23.34 -20.23
C ARG A 210 9.80 22.69 -20.92
N GLN A 211 9.91 21.36 -20.85
CA GLN A 211 10.97 20.60 -21.51
C GLN A 211 10.86 20.70 -23.04
N ARG A 212 9.64 20.67 -23.61
CA ARG A 212 9.43 20.87 -25.04
C ARG A 212 9.95 22.25 -25.47
N LEU A 213 9.54 23.29 -24.76
CA LEU A 213 9.98 24.67 -25.06
C LEU A 213 11.49 24.88 -24.92
N THR A 214 12.15 24.15 -24.02
CA THR A 214 13.62 24.23 -23.85
C THR A 214 14.40 23.61 -25.02
N ARG A 215 13.73 22.79 -25.84
CA ARG A 215 14.35 22.11 -26.99
C ARG A 215 14.12 22.85 -28.30
N LEU A 216 13.28 23.90 -28.31
CA LEU A 216 13.05 24.77 -29.45
C LEU A 216 14.18 25.80 -29.59
#